data_54d5a1e2f82cd67238ed97bfe67cc26f
#
_entry.id   54d5a1e2f82cd67238ed97bfe67cc26f
#
_cell.length_a   1.000
_cell.length_b   1.000
_cell.length_c   1.000
_cell.angle_alpha   90.00
_cell.angle_beta   90.00
_cell.angle_gamma   90.00
#
_symmetry.space_group_name_H-M   'P 1'
#
loop_
_entity.id
_entity.type
_entity.pdbx_description
1 polymer ?
#
loop_
_entity_poly.entity_id
_entity_poly.type
_entity_poly.pdbx_seq_one_letter_code
_entity_poly.pdbx_strand_id
1 'polypeptide(L)'
;VCSSDLHIADECDVPAPAEGRLLHTFDEPDIIQEFYAEPQGGHGIRIYTHPRSLAAILHASEDWRQARAEIFGGKDTQSYALGNVIMMFYALTALETNALLLHASVVEHSGKGYIFQGKSGTGKSTHSRLWLKYIPDTALLNDDNPVVRLMPDGTVRVFGTPWSGKTPCYINRSVPVGAF
;
A
#
# COMPACT_ATOMS: atom_id res chain seq x y z
N VAL A 1 -7.85 18.72 7.00
CA VAL A 1 -7.54 17.31 7.29
C VAL A 1 -8.59 16.47 6.59
N CYS A 2 -8.20 15.75 5.54
CA CYS A 2 -9.07 14.75 4.93
C CYS A 2 -9.14 13.57 5.91
N SER A 3 -10.28 13.30 6.52
CA SER A 3 -10.49 12.10 7.32
C SER A 3 -11.16 11.05 6.46
N SER A 4 -10.60 9.85 6.43
CA SER A 4 -11.20 8.68 5.81
C SER A 4 -11.38 7.61 6.87
N ASP A 5 -12.56 7.01 6.91
CA ASP A 5 -12.92 6.01 7.92
C ASP A 5 -12.97 4.63 7.28
N LEU A 6 -12.25 3.68 7.86
CA LEU A 6 -12.29 2.27 7.51
C LEU A 6 -12.89 1.46 8.66
N HIS A 7 -14.02 0.81 8.41
CA HIS A 7 -14.66 -0.12 9.34
C HIS A 7 -14.31 -1.56 8.97
N ILE A 8 -13.85 -2.34 9.94
CA ILE A 8 -13.55 -3.77 9.78
C ILE A 8 -14.58 -4.55 10.55
N ALA A 9 -15.29 -5.47 9.89
CA ALA A 9 -16.28 -6.34 10.50
C ALA A 9 -15.71 -7.76 10.65
N ASP A 10 -15.89 -8.34 11.83
CA ASP A 10 -15.72 -9.78 12.03
C ASP A 10 -16.91 -10.52 11.41
N GLU A 11 -16.70 -11.81 11.07
CA GLU A 11 -17.63 -12.73 10.42
C GLU A 11 -19.11 -12.32 10.55
N CYS A 12 -19.64 -11.68 9.54
CA CYS A 12 -21.07 -11.50 9.36
C CYS A 12 -21.51 -12.23 8.10
N ASP A 13 -22.78 -12.62 8.05
CA ASP A 13 -23.44 -13.05 6.82
C ASP A 13 -23.25 -11.97 5.74
N VAL A 14 -22.18 -12.14 5.00
CA VAL A 14 -21.85 -11.23 3.89
C VAL A 14 -22.84 -11.55 2.80
N PRO A 15 -23.70 -10.62 2.40
CA PRO A 15 -24.38 -10.79 1.13
C PRO A 15 -23.29 -10.94 0.07
N ALA A 16 -23.41 -11.95 -0.77
CA ALA A 16 -22.54 -12.11 -1.92
C ALA A 16 -22.37 -10.71 -2.55
N PRO A 17 -21.14 -10.25 -2.83
CA PRO A 17 -20.93 -8.90 -3.29
C PRO A 17 -21.89 -8.66 -4.44
N ALA A 18 -22.65 -7.58 -4.37
CA ALA A 18 -23.58 -7.20 -5.43
C ALA A 18 -22.82 -7.32 -6.75
N GLU A 19 -23.49 -7.79 -7.81
CA GLU A 19 -22.92 -8.02 -9.14
C GLU A 19 -22.33 -6.73 -9.72
N GLY A 20 -21.18 -6.31 -9.19
CA GLY A 20 -20.43 -5.15 -9.64
C GLY A 20 -19.77 -5.42 -10.98
N ARG A 21 -19.56 -4.38 -11.77
CA ARG A 21 -18.81 -4.50 -13.02
C ARG A 21 -17.32 -4.57 -12.71
N LEU A 22 -16.66 -5.70 -13.03
CA LEU A 22 -15.21 -5.84 -12.92
C LEU A 22 -14.51 -4.78 -13.76
N LEU A 23 -13.62 -4.02 -13.14
CA LEU A 23 -12.82 -2.98 -13.75
C LEU A 23 -11.42 -3.47 -14.11
N HIS A 24 -10.78 -4.17 -13.17
CA HIS A 24 -9.42 -4.64 -13.35
C HIS A 24 -9.10 -5.82 -12.43
N THR A 25 -8.14 -6.64 -12.84
CA THR A 25 -7.57 -7.73 -12.03
C THR A 25 -6.05 -7.59 -12.03
N PHE A 26 -5.46 -7.57 -10.84
CA PHE A 26 -4.03 -7.80 -10.63
C PHE A 26 -3.86 -9.23 -10.15
N ASP A 27 -3.06 -10.01 -10.86
CA ASP A 27 -2.75 -11.41 -10.54
C ASP A 27 -1.23 -11.52 -10.33
N GLU A 28 -0.84 -11.55 -9.08
CA GLU A 28 0.54 -11.64 -8.63
C GLU A 28 0.76 -12.99 -7.92
N PRO A 29 1.99 -13.49 -7.78
CA PRO A 29 2.25 -14.85 -7.27
C PRO A 29 1.60 -15.19 -5.92
N ASP A 30 1.43 -14.23 -5.04
CA ASP A 30 0.93 -14.45 -3.69
C ASP A 30 -0.50 -13.94 -3.48
N ILE A 31 -1.03 -13.12 -4.39
CA ILE A 31 -2.28 -12.39 -4.21
C ILE A 31 -2.97 -12.08 -5.54
N ILE A 32 -4.30 -12.23 -5.56
CA ILE A 32 -5.13 -11.73 -6.65
C ILE A 32 -5.99 -10.61 -6.09
N GLN A 33 -6.06 -9.49 -6.80
CA GLN A 33 -6.86 -8.33 -6.44
C GLN A 33 -7.78 -7.96 -7.59
N GLU A 34 -9.08 -7.95 -7.34
CA GLU A 34 -10.09 -7.59 -8.31
C GLU A 34 -10.82 -6.31 -7.92
N PHE A 35 -10.86 -5.36 -8.82
CA PHE A 35 -11.49 -4.05 -8.63
C PHE A 35 -12.81 -3.99 -9.35
N TYR A 36 -13.85 -3.52 -8.69
CA TYR A 36 -15.21 -3.44 -9.18
C TYR A 36 -15.79 -2.03 -9.04
N ALA A 37 -16.60 -1.63 -10.02
CA ALA A 37 -17.59 -0.57 -9.82
C ALA A 37 -18.87 -1.20 -9.26
N GLU A 38 -19.37 -0.71 -8.14
CA GLU A 38 -20.57 -1.24 -7.50
C GLU A 38 -21.87 -0.70 -8.15
N PRO A 39 -22.95 -1.50 -8.24
CA PRO A 39 -24.18 -1.08 -8.92
C PRO A 39 -24.86 0.13 -8.28
N GLN A 40 -24.66 0.33 -6.98
CA GLN A 40 -25.26 1.42 -6.21
C GLN A 40 -24.35 2.65 -6.10
N GLY A 41 -23.26 2.67 -6.85
CA GLY A 41 -22.18 3.64 -6.72
C GLY A 41 -21.13 3.21 -5.70
N GLY A 42 -19.89 3.71 -5.89
CA GLY A 42 -18.74 3.32 -5.08
C GLY A 42 -17.89 2.21 -5.71
N HIS A 43 -17.00 1.64 -4.89
CA HIS A 43 -15.94 0.75 -5.33
C HIS A 43 -15.88 -0.51 -4.48
N GLY A 44 -15.70 -1.64 -5.14
CA GLY A 44 -15.43 -2.91 -4.48
C GLY A 44 -14.03 -3.42 -4.78
N ILE A 45 -13.34 -3.98 -3.80
CA ILE A 45 -12.09 -4.70 -4.00
C ILE A 45 -12.20 -6.08 -3.36
N ARG A 46 -11.92 -7.11 -4.13
CA ARG A 46 -11.80 -8.48 -3.61
C ARG A 46 -10.35 -8.88 -3.60
N ILE A 47 -9.93 -9.45 -2.50
CA ILE A 47 -8.57 -9.94 -2.29
C ILE A 47 -8.62 -11.44 -2.10
N TYR A 48 -7.86 -12.17 -2.93
CA TYR A 48 -7.73 -13.61 -2.83
C TYR A 48 -6.27 -13.98 -2.57
N THR A 49 -6.07 -15.03 -1.78
CA THR A 49 -4.80 -15.75 -1.70
C THR A 49 -4.82 -16.93 -2.66
N HIS A 50 -3.63 -17.35 -3.16
CA HIS A 50 -3.57 -18.52 -4.01
C HIS A 50 -3.90 -19.82 -3.26
N PRO A 51 -4.61 -20.78 -3.89
CA PRO A 51 -4.99 -20.85 -5.32
C PRO A 51 -6.28 -20.12 -5.73
N ARG A 52 -6.80 -19.17 -5.02
CA ARG A 52 -8.01 -18.33 -5.20
C ARG A 52 -9.00 -18.49 -4.04
N SER A 53 -8.49 -18.48 -2.83
CA SER A 53 -9.32 -18.39 -1.63
C SER A 53 -9.61 -16.92 -1.32
N LEU A 54 -10.88 -16.56 -1.19
CA LEU A 54 -11.29 -15.20 -0.80
C LEU A 54 -10.75 -14.90 0.61
N ALA A 55 -10.00 -13.83 0.72
CA ALA A 55 -9.34 -13.41 1.96
C ALA A 55 -9.90 -12.09 2.50
N ALA A 56 -10.37 -11.19 1.62
CA ALA A 56 -11.05 -9.96 2.03
C ALA A 56 -11.97 -9.42 0.94
N ILE A 57 -12.97 -8.65 1.37
CA ILE A 57 -13.76 -7.76 0.53
C ILE A 57 -13.70 -6.37 1.15
N LEU A 58 -13.42 -5.37 0.33
CA LEU A 58 -13.47 -3.96 0.69
C LEU A 58 -14.57 -3.29 -0.13
N HIS A 59 -15.49 -2.59 0.53
CA HIS A 59 -16.48 -1.73 -0.07
C HIS A 59 -16.15 -0.29 0.30
N ALA A 60 -16.02 0.59 -0.67
CA ALA A 60 -15.69 1.99 -0.45
C ALA A 60 -16.71 2.92 -1.11
N SER A 61 -16.96 4.06 -0.49
CA SER A 61 -17.74 5.14 -1.07
C SER A 61 -17.08 5.67 -2.36
N GLU A 62 -17.85 6.34 -3.21
CA GLU A 62 -17.39 6.89 -4.49
C GLU A 62 -16.19 7.86 -4.30
N ASP A 63 -16.19 8.60 -3.21
CA ASP A 63 -15.13 9.55 -2.84
C ASP A 63 -14.00 8.94 -1.98
N TRP A 64 -14.00 7.64 -1.76
CA TRP A 64 -13.03 6.92 -0.92
C TRP A 64 -12.92 7.42 0.53
N ARG A 65 -13.91 8.16 1.06
CA ARG A 65 -13.86 8.68 2.43
C ARG A 65 -14.33 7.69 3.47
N GLN A 66 -15.14 6.75 3.07
CA GLN A 66 -15.65 5.70 3.95
C GLN A 66 -15.43 4.35 3.27
N ALA A 67 -15.02 3.38 4.05
CA ALA A 67 -14.94 2.00 3.60
C ALA A 67 -15.31 1.03 4.71
N ARG A 68 -15.82 -0.12 4.29
CA ARG A 68 -16.05 -1.29 5.14
C ARG A 68 -15.31 -2.46 4.54
N ALA A 69 -14.57 -3.18 5.37
CA ALA A 69 -13.87 -4.39 4.96
C ALA A 69 -14.36 -5.59 5.77
N GLU A 70 -14.40 -6.72 5.10
CA GLU A 70 -14.70 -8.03 5.66
C GLU A 70 -13.51 -8.95 5.38
N ILE A 71 -13.03 -9.62 6.43
CA ILE A 71 -11.80 -10.41 6.40
C ILE A 71 -12.14 -11.87 6.66
N PHE A 72 -11.62 -12.77 5.83
CA PHE A 72 -11.92 -14.21 5.85
C PHE A 72 -10.68 -15.06 6.09
N GLY A 73 -10.91 -16.32 6.46
CA GLY A 73 -9.88 -17.35 6.61
C GLY A 73 -9.29 -17.47 8.00
N GLY A 74 -8.23 -18.25 8.16
CA GLY A 74 -7.51 -18.43 9.42
C GLY A 74 -6.64 -17.23 9.80
N LYS A 75 -6.07 -17.22 11.01
CA LYS A 75 -5.32 -16.07 11.57
C LYS A 75 -4.24 -15.51 10.66
N ASP A 76 -3.46 -16.35 10.00
CA ASP A 76 -2.38 -15.89 9.12
C ASP A 76 -2.94 -15.22 7.86
N THR A 77 -3.99 -15.81 7.26
CA THR A 77 -4.71 -15.23 6.12
C THR A 77 -5.37 -13.91 6.50
N GLN A 78 -6.02 -13.84 7.66
CA GLN A 78 -6.65 -12.63 8.15
C GLN A 78 -5.65 -11.51 8.36
N SER A 79 -4.50 -11.80 9.00
CA SER A 79 -3.43 -10.81 9.22
C SER A 79 -2.89 -10.26 7.89
N TYR A 80 -2.65 -11.15 6.93
CA TYR A 80 -2.17 -10.78 5.59
C TYR A 80 -3.21 -9.95 4.83
N ALA A 81 -4.46 -10.41 4.81
CA ALA A 81 -5.57 -9.72 4.15
C ALA A 81 -5.84 -8.34 4.74
N LEU A 82 -5.82 -8.22 6.07
CA LEU A 82 -5.99 -6.94 6.76
C LEU A 82 -4.89 -5.95 6.38
N GLY A 83 -3.63 -6.39 6.37
CA GLY A 83 -2.50 -5.56 5.94
C GLY A 83 -2.68 -5.03 4.51
N ASN A 84 -3.13 -5.87 3.59
CA ASN A 84 -3.41 -5.47 2.21
C ASN A 84 -4.60 -4.52 2.09
N VAL A 85 -5.71 -4.78 2.80
CA VAL A 85 -6.88 -3.88 2.82
C VAL A 85 -6.48 -2.48 3.27
N ILE A 86 -5.77 -2.38 4.40
CA ILE A 86 -5.35 -1.08 4.94
C ILE A 86 -4.40 -0.38 3.96
N MET A 87 -3.44 -1.10 3.39
CA MET A 87 -2.49 -0.55 2.43
C MET A 87 -3.19 -0.02 1.18
N MET A 88 -4.12 -0.79 0.61
CA MET A 88 -4.86 -0.40 -0.60
C MET A 88 -5.79 0.78 -0.34
N PHE A 89 -6.55 0.74 0.75
CA PHE A 89 -7.41 1.86 1.13
C PHE A 89 -6.58 3.13 1.33
N TYR A 90 -5.46 3.03 2.04
CA TYR A 90 -4.53 4.14 2.20
C TYR A 90 -3.98 4.65 0.86
N ALA A 91 -3.53 3.76 -0.03
CA ALA A 91 -2.97 4.15 -1.33
C ALA A 91 -3.96 4.95 -2.17
N LEU A 92 -5.25 4.58 -2.14
CA LEU A 92 -6.30 5.25 -2.91
C LEU A 92 -6.71 6.59 -2.29
N THR A 93 -6.86 6.64 -0.96
CA THR A 93 -7.21 7.89 -0.26
C THR A 93 -6.06 8.89 -0.19
N ALA A 94 -4.82 8.43 -0.21
CA ALA A 94 -3.63 9.28 -0.16
C ALA A 94 -3.51 10.22 -1.38
N LEU A 95 -4.06 9.83 -2.52
CA LEU A 95 -4.06 10.63 -3.76
C LEU A 95 -4.73 12.01 -3.53
N GLU A 96 -5.79 12.07 -2.75
CA GLU A 96 -6.47 13.34 -2.43
C GLU A 96 -5.60 14.31 -1.60
N THR A 97 -4.57 13.77 -0.95
CA THR A 97 -3.62 14.56 -0.15
C THR A 97 -2.30 14.84 -0.88
N ASN A 98 -2.27 14.68 -2.22
CA ASN A 98 -1.07 14.77 -3.05
C ASN A 98 0.04 13.80 -2.60
N ALA A 99 -0.35 12.63 -2.13
CA ALA A 99 0.57 11.57 -1.71
C ALA A 99 0.38 10.32 -2.59
N LEU A 100 1.47 9.61 -2.82
CA LEU A 100 1.53 8.42 -3.65
C LEU A 100 2.32 7.33 -2.94
N LEU A 101 1.70 6.16 -2.77
CA LEU A 101 2.39 4.95 -2.33
C LEU A 101 3.15 4.36 -3.52
N LEU A 102 4.45 4.07 -3.33
CA LEU A 102 5.31 3.55 -4.38
C LEU A 102 5.79 2.13 -4.03
N HIS A 103 6.02 1.31 -5.04
CA HIS A 103 6.81 0.08 -4.88
C HIS A 103 8.29 0.41 -5.13
N ALA A 104 9.01 0.76 -4.07
CA ALA A 104 10.38 1.27 -4.14
C ALA A 104 11.18 0.94 -2.89
N SER A 105 12.51 0.97 -2.98
CA SER A 105 13.41 0.99 -1.83
C SER A 105 14.02 2.37 -1.67
N VAL A 106 14.14 2.87 -0.45
CA VAL A 106 14.59 4.24 -0.17
C VAL A 106 15.69 4.25 0.87
N VAL A 107 16.78 4.89 0.52
CA VAL A 107 17.84 5.23 1.47
C VAL A 107 17.87 6.74 1.73
N GLU A 108 18.23 7.10 2.94
CA GLU A 108 18.56 8.48 3.30
C GLU A 108 20.06 8.66 3.34
N HIS A 109 20.53 9.72 2.70
CA HIS A 109 21.92 10.17 2.78
C HIS A 109 21.95 11.70 2.75
N SER A 110 22.76 12.31 3.64
CA SER A 110 22.90 13.77 3.72
C SER A 110 21.55 14.52 3.82
N GLY A 111 20.58 13.96 4.58
CA GLY A 111 19.26 14.55 4.80
C GLY A 111 18.30 14.50 3.61
N LYS A 112 18.60 13.73 2.58
CA LYS A 112 17.77 13.53 1.39
C LYS A 112 17.46 12.05 1.17
N GLY A 113 16.28 11.76 0.60
CA GLY A 113 15.86 10.41 0.23
C GLY A 113 16.19 10.09 -1.23
N TYR A 114 16.83 8.95 -1.45
CA TYR A 114 17.14 8.42 -2.78
C TYR A 114 16.27 7.19 -3.00
N ILE A 115 15.44 7.24 -4.03
CA ILE A 115 14.36 6.30 -4.29
C ILE A 115 14.75 5.38 -5.44
N PHE A 116 14.83 4.08 -5.18
CA PHE A 116 15.10 3.05 -6.19
C PHE A 116 13.80 2.37 -6.60
N GLN A 117 13.32 2.68 -7.79
CA GLN A 117 12.06 2.16 -8.32
C GLN A 117 12.33 1.14 -9.44
N GLY A 118 11.44 0.16 -9.59
CA GLY A 118 11.50 -0.86 -10.64
C GLY A 118 10.62 -2.05 -10.32
N LYS A 119 10.45 -2.96 -11.28
CA LYS A 119 9.67 -4.20 -11.09
C LYS A 119 10.22 -5.04 -9.94
N SER A 120 9.40 -5.96 -9.43
CA SER A 120 9.85 -6.97 -8.47
C SER A 120 11.04 -7.74 -9.04
N GLY A 121 12.05 -8.03 -8.21
CA GLY A 121 13.24 -8.76 -8.63
C GLY A 121 14.32 -7.94 -9.37
N THR A 122 14.13 -6.65 -9.66
CA THR A 122 15.14 -5.83 -10.36
C THR A 122 16.35 -5.44 -9.52
N GLY A 123 16.34 -5.78 -8.23
CA GLY A 123 17.47 -5.53 -7.33
C GLY A 123 17.39 -4.21 -6.55
N LYS A 124 16.21 -3.60 -6.39
CA LYS A 124 16.01 -2.38 -5.58
C LYS A 124 16.65 -2.48 -4.18
N SER A 125 16.23 -3.48 -3.42
CA SER A 125 16.76 -3.73 -2.05
C SER A 125 18.24 -4.11 -2.06
N THR A 126 18.74 -4.73 -3.14
CA THR A 126 20.17 -5.01 -3.31
C THR A 126 20.94 -3.71 -3.48
N HIS A 127 20.42 -2.79 -4.29
CA HIS A 127 21.03 -1.48 -4.50
C HIS A 127 21.08 -0.66 -3.20
N SER A 128 19.97 -0.61 -2.45
CA SER A 128 19.94 0.03 -1.14
C SER A 128 20.97 -0.56 -0.16
N ARG A 129 21.10 -1.90 -0.13
CA ARG A 129 22.12 -2.56 0.69
C ARG A 129 23.56 -2.21 0.29
N LEU A 130 23.82 -1.99 -1.00
CA LEU A 130 25.15 -1.50 -1.45
C LEU A 130 25.40 -0.07 -0.96
N TRP A 131 24.40 0.81 -0.99
CA TRP A 131 24.53 2.15 -0.42
C TRP A 131 24.84 2.08 1.08
N LEU A 132 24.07 1.32 1.83
CA LEU A 132 24.31 1.12 3.29
C LEU A 132 25.70 0.59 3.59
N LYS A 133 26.26 -0.24 2.71
CA LYS A 133 27.57 -0.85 2.91
C LYS A 133 28.75 0.05 2.53
N TYR A 134 28.60 0.83 1.46
CA TYR A 134 29.74 1.51 0.83
C TYR A 134 29.68 3.03 0.92
N ILE A 135 28.55 3.63 1.25
CA ILE A 135 28.39 5.06 1.39
C ILE A 135 28.19 5.40 2.86
N PRO A 136 29.16 6.07 3.51
CA PRO A 136 29.03 6.46 4.92
C PRO A 136 27.78 7.30 5.17
N ASP A 137 27.28 7.29 6.40
CA ASP A 137 26.14 8.08 6.86
C ASP A 137 24.85 7.87 6.03
N THR A 138 24.69 6.66 5.47
CA THR A 138 23.48 6.24 4.78
C THR A 138 22.62 5.38 5.70
N ALA A 139 21.31 5.64 5.73
CA ALA A 139 20.33 4.86 6.47
C ALA A 139 19.20 4.37 5.56
N LEU A 140 18.66 3.18 5.84
CA LEU A 140 17.45 2.69 5.17
C LEU A 140 16.24 3.45 5.72
N LEU A 141 15.43 4.01 4.85
CA LEU A 141 14.19 4.69 5.24
C LEU A 141 12.96 3.79 5.05
N ASN A 142 12.90 3.06 3.94
CA ASN A 142 11.88 2.04 3.66
C ASN A 142 12.37 1.08 2.58
N ASP A 143 11.95 -0.18 2.61
CA ASP A 143 12.41 -1.19 1.65
C ASP A 143 11.25 -1.92 0.95
N ASP A 144 10.13 -1.23 0.66
CA ASP A 144 9.08 -1.80 -0.18
C ASP A 144 8.03 -0.76 -0.61
N ASN A 145 7.33 -0.15 0.36
CA ASN A 145 6.19 0.72 0.06
C ASN A 145 6.31 2.10 0.74
N PRO A 146 7.31 2.93 0.35
CA PRO A 146 7.41 4.31 0.80
C PRO A 146 6.27 5.16 0.25
N VAL A 147 5.98 6.26 0.93
CA VAL A 147 5.05 7.28 0.45
C VAL A 147 5.83 8.52 0.03
N VAL A 148 5.55 9.01 -1.17
CA VAL A 148 6.02 10.31 -1.65
C VAL A 148 4.86 11.29 -1.60
N ARG A 149 5.09 12.49 -1.09
CA ARG A 149 4.07 13.52 -0.97
C ARG A 149 4.59 14.87 -1.44
N LEU A 150 3.77 15.57 -2.24
CA LEU A 150 3.94 16.98 -2.54
C LEU A 150 3.35 17.79 -1.38
N MET A 151 4.21 18.53 -0.70
CA MET A 151 3.84 19.34 0.45
C MET A 151 3.25 20.69 0.00
N PRO A 152 2.47 21.38 0.88
CA PRO A 152 1.88 22.68 0.54
C PRO A 152 2.88 23.78 0.18
N ASP A 153 4.12 23.66 0.66
CA ASP A 153 5.21 24.58 0.36
C ASP A 153 5.94 24.27 -0.98
N GLY A 154 5.44 23.29 -1.73
CA GLY A 154 6.00 22.84 -3.00
C GLY A 154 7.17 21.85 -2.85
N THR A 155 7.59 21.50 -1.64
CA THR A 155 8.62 20.47 -1.45
C THR A 155 8.05 19.07 -1.67
N VAL A 156 8.88 18.17 -2.23
CA VAL A 156 8.54 16.74 -2.35
C VAL A 156 9.28 16.00 -1.25
N ARG A 157 8.54 15.26 -0.42
CA ARG A 157 9.10 14.46 0.66
C ARG A 157 8.79 12.99 0.49
N VAL A 158 9.70 12.14 0.92
CA VAL A 158 9.49 10.69 1.03
C VAL A 158 9.42 10.28 2.49
N PHE A 159 8.47 9.41 2.79
CA PHE A 159 8.11 8.94 4.12
C PHE A 159 8.36 7.44 4.24
N GLY A 160 8.89 7.02 5.38
CA GLY A 160 8.82 5.62 5.81
C GLY A 160 7.38 5.22 6.17
N THR A 161 7.06 3.95 6.00
CA THR A 161 5.72 3.40 6.23
C THR A 161 5.81 2.10 7.05
N PRO A 162 4.69 1.58 7.56
CA PRO A 162 4.65 0.28 8.20
C PRO A 162 4.76 -0.89 7.20
N TRP A 163 4.78 -0.64 5.89
CA TRP A 163 4.91 -1.66 4.84
C TRP A 163 6.34 -1.67 4.31
N SER A 164 7.13 -2.64 4.74
CA SER A 164 8.59 -2.66 4.53
C SER A 164 9.12 -3.95 3.91
N GLY A 165 8.25 -4.75 3.30
CA GLY A 165 8.65 -5.97 2.58
C GLY A 165 9.47 -6.95 3.47
N LYS A 166 10.52 -7.53 2.87
CA LYS A 166 11.36 -8.55 3.53
C LYS A 166 12.35 -7.98 4.55
N THR A 167 12.67 -6.69 4.47
CA THR A 167 13.60 -6.02 5.38
C THR A 167 12.79 -5.23 6.41
N PRO A 168 12.72 -5.65 7.68
CA PRO A 168 12.02 -4.89 8.71
C PRO A 168 12.59 -3.47 8.84
N CYS A 169 11.83 -2.47 8.40
CA CYS A 169 12.22 -1.07 8.44
C CYS A 169 10.96 -0.21 8.63
N TYR A 170 10.54 -0.05 9.88
CA TYR A 170 9.29 0.64 10.24
C TYR A 170 9.61 2.01 10.85
N ILE A 171 10.15 2.91 10.03
CA ILE A 171 10.62 4.21 10.49
C ILE A 171 9.55 5.28 10.21
N ASN A 172 9.03 5.90 11.27
CA ASN A 172 8.13 7.05 11.15
C ASN A 172 8.95 8.34 11.00
N ARG A 173 9.51 8.54 9.82
CA ARG A 173 10.31 9.71 9.45
C ARG A 173 10.12 10.07 7.99
N SER A 174 10.36 11.33 7.66
CA SER A 174 10.38 11.78 6.27
C SER A 174 11.58 12.69 6.00
N VAL A 175 12.04 12.68 4.76
CA VAL A 175 13.10 13.56 4.26
C VAL A 175 12.71 14.13 2.90
N PRO A 176 13.27 15.28 2.49
CA PRO A 176 13.14 15.76 1.12
C PRO A 176 13.64 14.72 0.12
N VAL A 177 12.95 14.60 -1.02
CA VAL A 177 13.42 13.73 -2.11
C VAL A 177 14.68 14.33 -2.74
N GLY A 178 15.73 13.54 -2.85
CA GLY A 178 16.98 13.88 -3.51
C GLY A 178 17.01 13.45 -4.96
N ALA A 179 16.59 12.22 -5.24
CA ALA A 179 16.48 11.66 -6.59
C ALA A 179 15.58 10.41 -6.64
N PHE A 180 15.15 10.09 -7.86
CA PHE A 180 14.55 8.82 -8.25
C PHE A 180 15.53 8.03 -9.09
#